data_81a77231c95b710f2280a948d324367b
#
_entry.id   81a77231c95b710f2280a948d324367b
#
_cell.length_a   1.000
_cell.length_b   1.000
_cell.length_c   1.000
_cell.angle_alpha   90.00
_cell.angle_beta   90.00
_cell.angle_gamma   90.00
#
_symmetry.space_group_name_H-M   'P 1'
#
loop_
_entity.id
_entity.type
_entity.pdbx_description
1 polymer ?
#
loop_
_entity_poly.entity_id
_entity_poly.type
_entity_poly.pdbx_seq_one_letter_code
_entity_poly.pdbx_strand_id
1 'polypeptide(L)'
;MRLWVFIPAFTWLLAGTAEAQPRDKNWGLCTGDIDDDNRIITACTAIIQARDESDGNRAIAFQNRCMAINNTGNHDRAILDCDQAISLNPGNPEAYLSRAHALFNKADYDRAIMDYSKAMTLGSNAANTYVARGAAYHKKGDNAHAIEDLNQAVKLDAHDATAFFARGAAYQAQGENDHAIQDYSEAIRLAPRFAAAMYLRGSVKKLTGDDKGGDADITRARQIDPTVGK
;
A
#
# COMPACT_ATOMS: atom_id res chain seq x y z
N MET A 1 -47.63 32.45 -62.69
CA MET A 1 -46.35 32.28 -62.03
C MET A 1 -46.61 31.90 -60.57
N ARG A 2 -46.52 30.64 -60.23
CA ARG A 2 -46.68 30.18 -58.86
C ARG A 2 -45.31 29.68 -58.38
N LEU A 3 -44.70 30.44 -57.44
CA LEU A 3 -43.45 30.04 -56.75
C LEU A 3 -43.77 28.96 -55.71
N TRP A 4 -43.15 27.80 -55.87
CA TRP A 4 -43.14 26.77 -54.87
C TRP A 4 -41.95 27.02 -53.89
N VAL A 5 -42.28 27.34 -52.65
CA VAL A 5 -41.25 27.42 -51.55
C VAL A 5 -41.05 26.01 -50.97
N PHE A 6 -39.88 25.46 -51.21
CA PHE A 6 -39.45 24.23 -50.54
C PHE A 6 -39.04 24.58 -49.15
N ILE A 7 -39.74 24.01 -48.15
CA ILE A 7 -39.33 24.00 -46.75
C ILE A 7 -38.51 22.73 -46.55
N PRO A 8 -37.22 22.77 -46.11
CA PRO A 8 -36.48 21.58 -45.79
C PRO A 8 -36.99 21.03 -44.44
N ALA A 9 -37.34 19.75 -44.43
CA ALA A 9 -37.69 19.01 -43.25
C ALA A 9 -36.45 18.94 -42.33
N PHE A 10 -36.53 19.61 -41.18
CA PHE A 10 -35.58 19.47 -40.11
C PHE A 10 -35.81 18.09 -39.47
N THR A 11 -34.95 17.12 -39.81
CA THR A 11 -34.86 15.87 -39.07
C THR A 11 -34.24 16.15 -37.70
N TRP A 12 -35.07 16.10 -36.68
CA TRP A 12 -34.59 16.03 -35.29
C TRP A 12 -33.81 14.72 -35.11
N LEU A 13 -32.46 14.81 -35.10
CA LEU A 13 -31.68 13.76 -34.51
C LEU A 13 -32.03 13.76 -33.03
N LEU A 14 -32.76 12.74 -32.61
CA LEU A 14 -32.87 12.34 -31.23
C LEU A 14 -31.44 12.04 -30.76
N ALA A 15 -30.86 12.98 -30.00
CA ALA A 15 -29.71 12.69 -29.20
C ALA A 15 -30.15 11.59 -28.20
N GLY A 16 -29.84 10.35 -28.55
CA GLY A 16 -29.97 9.24 -27.62
C GLY A 16 -29.17 9.61 -26.39
N THR A 17 -29.82 9.59 -25.26
CA THR A 17 -29.13 9.56 -23.96
C THR A 17 -28.14 8.40 -24.04
N ALA A 18 -26.85 8.75 -24.13
CA ALA A 18 -25.80 7.75 -24.02
C ALA A 18 -26.00 7.05 -22.66
N GLU A 19 -26.61 5.86 -22.68
CA GLU A 19 -26.52 4.98 -21.53
C GLU A 19 -25.02 4.85 -21.23
N ALA A 20 -24.63 5.23 -20.00
CA ALA A 20 -23.26 5.12 -19.54
C ALA A 20 -22.78 3.72 -19.90
N GLN A 21 -21.76 3.65 -20.77
CA GLN A 21 -21.35 2.38 -21.35
C GLN A 21 -20.89 1.44 -20.22
N PRO A 22 -21.05 0.11 -20.33
CA PRO A 22 -20.55 -0.87 -19.36
C PRO A 22 -19.08 -0.65 -18.97
N ARG A 23 -18.31 -0.03 -19.87
CA ARG A 23 -16.94 0.42 -19.70
C ARG A 23 -16.77 1.39 -18.53
N ASP A 24 -17.63 2.41 -18.43
CA ASP A 24 -17.52 3.43 -17.37
C ASP A 24 -17.80 2.84 -15.99
N LYS A 25 -18.73 1.89 -15.90
CA LYS A 25 -19.03 1.20 -14.66
C LYS A 25 -17.88 0.32 -14.19
N ASN A 26 -17.29 -0.49 -15.07
CA ASN A 26 -16.16 -1.33 -14.73
C ASN A 26 -14.92 -0.48 -14.42
N TRP A 27 -14.74 0.62 -15.14
CA TRP A 27 -13.64 1.54 -14.86
C TRP A 27 -13.76 2.15 -13.47
N GLY A 28 -14.93 2.68 -13.11
CA GLY A 28 -15.17 3.21 -11.77
C GLY A 28 -15.00 2.19 -10.65
N LEU A 29 -15.35 0.92 -10.89
CA LEU A 29 -15.13 -0.16 -9.92
C LEU A 29 -13.66 -0.62 -9.84
N CYS A 30 -12.94 -0.62 -10.96
CA CYS A 30 -11.55 -1.04 -11.01
C CYS A 30 -10.60 0.00 -10.42
N THR A 31 -10.91 1.31 -10.56
CA THR A 31 -10.05 2.44 -10.12
C THR A 31 -10.62 3.21 -8.94
N GLY A 32 -11.84 2.89 -8.51
CA GLY A 32 -12.53 3.55 -7.41
C GLY A 32 -12.10 3.00 -6.04
N ASP A 33 -12.41 3.81 -5.03
CA ASP A 33 -12.15 3.50 -3.63
C ASP A 33 -13.28 2.60 -3.09
N ILE A 34 -13.17 1.30 -3.33
CA ILE A 34 -14.14 0.29 -2.87
C ILE A 34 -13.43 -0.77 -2.03
N ASP A 35 -14.00 -1.04 -0.83
CA ASP A 35 -13.54 -2.09 0.10
C ASP A 35 -14.03 -3.50 -0.32
N ASP A 36 -13.93 -3.85 -1.61
CA ASP A 36 -14.34 -5.17 -2.11
C ASP A 36 -13.37 -5.65 -3.21
N ASP A 37 -12.32 -6.31 -2.78
CA ASP A 37 -11.28 -6.83 -3.66
C ASP A 37 -11.84 -7.73 -4.79
N ASN A 38 -12.89 -8.54 -4.53
CA ASN A 38 -13.48 -9.41 -5.55
C ASN A 38 -14.18 -8.61 -6.65
N ARG A 39 -14.83 -7.51 -6.29
CA ARG A 39 -15.46 -6.60 -7.26
C ARG A 39 -14.39 -5.87 -8.08
N ILE A 40 -13.30 -5.42 -7.44
CA ILE A 40 -12.16 -4.81 -8.14
C ILE A 40 -11.56 -5.82 -9.13
N ILE A 41 -11.27 -7.05 -8.70
CA ILE A 41 -10.71 -8.12 -9.54
C ILE A 41 -11.62 -8.38 -10.74
N THR A 42 -12.93 -8.46 -10.54
CA THR A 42 -13.90 -8.72 -11.61
C THR A 42 -13.92 -7.56 -12.62
N ALA A 43 -14.01 -6.33 -12.14
CA ALA A 43 -14.09 -5.14 -12.97
C ALA A 43 -12.80 -4.92 -13.77
N CYS A 44 -11.63 -5.03 -13.13
CA CYS A 44 -10.34 -4.91 -13.79
C CYS A 44 -10.13 -6.04 -14.84
N THR A 45 -10.62 -7.25 -14.55
CA THR A 45 -10.57 -8.36 -15.52
C THR A 45 -11.37 -8.04 -16.77
N ALA A 46 -12.56 -7.45 -16.64
CA ALA A 46 -13.36 -7.03 -17.81
C ALA A 46 -12.63 -5.99 -18.67
N ILE A 47 -11.93 -5.03 -18.04
CA ILE A 47 -11.12 -4.02 -18.75
C ILE A 47 -9.96 -4.68 -19.49
N ILE A 48 -9.20 -5.57 -18.81
CA ILE A 48 -8.04 -6.25 -19.40
C ILE A 48 -8.45 -7.10 -20.63
N GLN A 49 -9.65 -7.68 -20.62
CA GLN A 49 -10.15 -8.53 -21.69
C GLN A 49 -10.86 -7.77 -22.83
N ALA A 50 -11.13 -6.49 -22.65
CA ALA A 50 -11.80 -5.66 -23.66
C ALA A 50 -10.90 -5.51 -24.91
N ARG A 51 -11.47 -5.75 -26.13
CA ARG A 51 -10.70 -5.75 -27.37
C ARG A 51 -10.14 -4.38 -27.73
N ASP A 52 -10.92 -3.34 -27.46
CA ASP A 52 -10.60 -1.95 -27.85
C ASP A 52 -9.97 -1.15 -26.72
N GLU A 53 -9.45 -1.83 -25.68
CA GLU A 53 -8.83 -1.14 -24.56
C GLU A 53 -7.36 -0.78 -24.86
N SER A 54 -6.95 0.44 -24.46
CA SER A 54 -5.57 0.89 -24.62
C SER A 54 -4.61 0.16 -23.68
N ASP A 55 -3.35 0.07 -24.07
CA ASP A 55 -2.30 -0.52 -23.22
C ASP A 55 -2.10 0.26 -21.92
N GLY A 56 -2.27 1.60 -21.96
CA GLY A 56 -2.23 2.44 -20.76
C GLY A 56 -3.34 2.08 -19.75
N ASN A 57 -4.55 1.91 -20.23
CA ASN A 57 -5.68 1.50 -19.39
C ASN A 57 -5.53 0.05 -18.90
N ARG A 58 -5.04 -0.86 -19.74
CA ARG A 58 -4.71 -2.21 -19.32
C ARG A 58 -3.64 -2.24 -18.22
N ALA A 59 -2.61 -1.38 -18.34
CA ALA A 59 -1.57 -1.27 -17.31
C ALA A 59 -2.15 -0.87 -15.95
N ILE A 60 -3.05 0.12 -15.92
CA ILE A 60 -3.74 0.54 -14.69
C ILE A 60 -4.63 -0.59 -14.16
N ALA A 61 -5.38 -1.27 -15.03
CA ALA A 61 -6.24 -2.37 -14.63
C ALA A 61 -5.44 -3.56 -14.08
N PHE A 62 -4.31 -3.91 -14.68
CA PHE A 62 -3.40 -4.93 -14.15
C PHE A 62 -2.82 -4.53 -12.79
N GLN A 63 -2.39 -3.27 -12.61
CA GLN A 63 -1.88 -2.77 -11.34
C GLN A 63 -2.91 -2.83 -10.22
N ASN A 64 -4.14 -2.36 -10.47
CA ASN A 64 -5.20 -2.39 -9.46
C ASN A 64 -5.64 -3.83 -9.15
N ARG A 65 -5.69 -4.70 -10.16
CA ARG A 65 -5.99 -6.12 -9.94
C ARG A 65 -4.88 -6.83 -9.17
N CYS A 66 -3.61 -6.49 -9.42
CA CYS A 66 -2.48 -6.97 -8.62
C CYS A 66 -2.67 -6.63 -7.14
N MET A 67 -2.99 -5.38 -6.83
CA MET A 67 -3.20 -4.94 -5.45
C MET A 67 -4.37 -5.68 -4.79
N ALA A 68 -5.52 -5.76 -5.46
CA ALA A 68 -6.70 -6.47 -4.94
C ALA A 68 -6.42 -7.98 -4.75
N ILE A 69 -5.72 -8.65 -5.69
CA ILE A 69 -5.34 -10.05 -5.54
C ILE A 69 -4.34 -10.23 -4.39
N ASN A 70 -3.40 -9.30 -4.21
CA ASN A 70 -2.46 -9.36 -3.08
C ASN A 70 -3.20 -9.29 -1.73
N ASN A 71 -4.24 -8.48 -1.59
CA ASN A 71 -5.07 -8.40 -0.40
C ASN A 71 -5.80 -9.73 -0.10
N THR A 72 -6.15 -10.50 -1.14
CA THR A 72 -6.75 -11.84 -0.95
C THR A 72 -5.74 -12.92 -0.55
N GLY A 73 -4.44 -12.58 -0.42
CA GLY A 73 -3.37 -13.51 -0.06
C GLY A 73 -2.78 -14.32 -1.22
N ASN A 74 -3.25 -14.12 -2.45
CA ASN A 74 -2.69 -14.82 -3.61
C ASN A 74 -1.52 -14.03 -4.22
N HIS A 75 -0.42 -13.96 -3.47
CA HIS A 75 0.72 -13.12 -3.83
C HIS A 75 1.39 -13.51 -5.15
N ASP A 76 1.43 -14.82 -5.50
CA ASP A 76 2.01 -15.26 -6.77
C ASP A 76 1.26 -14.74 -7.99
N ARG A 77 -0.06 -14.81 -7.95
CA ARG A 77 -0.91 -14.27 -9.01
C ARG A 77 -0.84 -12.75 -9.07
N ALA A 78 -0.77 -12.09 -7.91
CA ALA A 78 -0.59 -10.65 -7.83
C ALA A 78 0.70 -10.20 -8.54
N ILE A 79 1.83 -10.87 -8.29
CA ILE A 79 3.10 -10.56 -8.93
C ILE A 79 3.00 -10.65 -10.45
N LEU A 80 2.33 -11.68 -11.00
CA LEU A 80 2.14 -11.82 -12.46
C LEU A 80 1.36 -10.64 -13.07
N ASP A 81 0.32 -10.17 -12.38
CA ASP A 81 -0.44 -9.01 -12.84
C ASP A 81 0.41 -7.72 -12.78
N CYS A 82 1.18 -7.53 -11.70
CA CYS A 82 2.10 -6.41 -11.59
C CYS A 82 3.21 -6.46 -12.67
N ASP A 83 3.71 -7.63 -13.02
CA ASP A 83 4.67 -7.81 -14.12
C ASP A 83 4.08 -7.34 -15.46
N GLN A 84 2.79 -7.64 -15.72
CA GLN A 84 2.09 -7.14 -16.91
C GLN A 84 1.93 -5.61 -16.86
N ALA A 85 1.54 -5.05 -15.70
CA ALA A 85 1.42 -3.59 -15.53
C ALA A 85 2.75 -2.87 -15.83
N ILE A 86 3.86 -3.38 -15.29
CA ILE A 86 5.21 -2.84 -15.51
C ILE A 86 5.65 -3.00 -16.96
N SER A 87 5.34 -4.13 -17.60
CA SER A 87 5.66 -4.35 -19.01
C SER A 87 4.97 -3.36 -19.93
N LEU A 88 3.70 -3.03 -19.63
CA LEU A 88 2.90 -2.08 -20.41
C LEU A 88 3.26 -0.61 -20.09
N ASN A 89 3.63 -0.31 -18.84
CA ASN A 89 4.03 1.04 -18.42
C ASN A 89 5.21 0.98 -17.42
N PRO A 90 6.46 0.90 -17.90
CA PRO A 90 7.65 0.84 -17.03
C PRO A 90 7.92 2.12 -16.23
N GLY A 91 7.25 3.22 -16.58
CA GLY A 91 7.38 4.51 -15.89
C GLY A 91 6.41 4.70 -14.72
N ASN A 92 5.52 3.76 -14.46
CA ASN A 92 4.54 3.88 -13.38
C ASN A 92 5.11 3.41 -12.02
N PRO A 93 5.40 4.30 -11.06
CA PRO A 93 5.94 3.92 -9.75
C PRO A 93 4.98 3.02 -8.95
N GLU A 94 3.66 3.22 -9.09
CA GLU A 94 2.65 2.47 -8.34
C GLU A 94 2.63 0.97 -8.70
N ALA A 95 2.98 0.61 -9.93
CA ALA A 95 3.09 -0.79 -10.33
C ALA A 95 4.26 -1.50 -9.61
N TYR A 96 5.38 -0.81 -9.44
CA TYR A 96 6.52 -1.32 -8.65
C TYR A 96 6.17 -1.39 -7.17
N LEU A 97 5.48 -0.39 -6.58
CA LEU A 97 5.04 -0.44 -5.19
C LEU A 97 4.11 -1.64 -4.95
N SER A 98 3.14 -1.85 -5.84
CA SER A 98 2.20 -2.98 -5.73
C SER A 98 2.93 -4.33 -5.79
N ARG A 99 3.91 -4.48 -6.70
CA ARG A 99 4.73 -5.70 -6.78
C ARG A 99 5.63 -5.86 -5.56
N ALA A 100 6.23 -4.78 -5.07
CA ALA A 100 7.04 -4.79 -3.87
C ALA A 100 6.25 -5.27 -2.63
N HIS A 101 5.01 -4.80 -2.46
CA HIS A 101 4.14 -5.28 -1.39
C HIS A 101 3.82 -6.78 -1.52
N ALA A 102 3.54 -7.27 -2.73
CA ALA A 102 3.29 -8.69 -2.95
C ALA A 102 4.54 -9.55 -2.68
N LEU A 103 5.72 -9.07 -3.09
CA LEU A 103 7.01 -9.70 -2.81
C LEU A 103 7.34 -9.69 -1.31
N PHE A 104 7.08 -8.58 -0.62
CA PHE A 104 7.24 -8.47 0.83
C PHE A 104 6.39 -9.51 1.56
N ASN A 105 5.12 -9.66 1.18
CA ASN A 105 4.21 -10.63 1.77
C ASN A 105 4.64 -12.09 1.49
N LYS A 106 5.38 -12.33 0.41
CA LYS A 106 6.04 -13.61 0.12
C LYS A 106 7.37 -13.80 0.86
N ALA A 107 7.80 -12.86 1.67
CA ALA A 107 9.12 -12.82 2.29
C ALA A 107 10.30 -12.75 1.29
N ASP A 108 10.05 -12.34 0.03
CA ASP A 108 11.10 -12.06 -0.97
C ASP A 108 11.57 -10.60 -0.79
N TYR A 109 12.25 -10.35 0.33
CA TYR A 109 12.62 -9.00 0.73
C TYR A 109 13.63 -8.35 -0.21
N ASP A 110 14.52 -9.13 -0.81
CA ASP A 110 15.51 -8.58 -1.76
C ASP A 110 14.83 -7.95 -2.98
N ARG A 111 13.90 -8.69 -3.61
CA ARG A 111 13.17 -8.15 -4.75
C ARG A 111 12.22 -7.04 -4.34
N ALA A 112 11.60 -7.12 -3.17
CA ALA A 112 10.76 -6.03 -2.64
C ALA A 112 11.55 -4.73 -2.49
N ILE A 113 12.76 -4.76 -1.90
CA ILE A 113 13.66 -3.61 -1.74
C ILE A 113 14.05 -3.01 -3.11
N MET A 114 14.33 -3.86 -4.10
CA MET A 114 14.63 -3.39 -5.45
C MET A 114 13.46 -2.64 -6.07
N ASP A 115 12.25 -3.15 -5.93
CA ASP A 115 11.04 -2.54 -6.48
C ASP A 115 10.66 -1.24 -5.74
N TYR A 116 10.74 -1.20 -4.41
CA TYR A 116 10.58 0.04 -3.66
C TYR A 116 11.59 1.10 -4.10
N SER A 117 12.86 0.71 -4.27
CA SER A 117 13.92 1.61 -4.73
C SER A 117 13.66 2.10 -6.16
N LYS A 118 13.13 1.23 -7.04
CA LYS A 118 12.73 1.63 -8.39
C LYS A 118 11.58 2.61 -8.38
N ALA A 119 10.54 2.37 -7.56
CA ALA A 119 9.43 3.31 -7.39
C ALA A 119 9.91 4.69 -6.91
N MET A 120 10.84 4.72 -5.96
CA MET A 120 11.45 5.97 -5.47
C MET A 120 12.22 6.71 -6.56
N THR A 121 12.98 6.03 -7.43
CA THR A 121 13.65 6.66 -8.58
C THR A 121 12.68 7.21 -9.61
N LEU A 122 11.45 6.70 -9.65
CA LEU A 122 10.35 7.17 -10.49
C LEU A 122 9.49 8.26 -9.81
N GLY A 123 9.89 8.73 -8.62
CA GLY A 123 9.28 9.86 -7.93
C GLY A 123 8.36 9.50 -6.75
N SER A 124 8.21 8.23 -6.40
CA SER A 124 7.42 7.83 -5.22
C SER A 124 8.24 7.99 -3.92
N ASN A 125 8.39 9.23 -3.47
CA ASN A 125 9.20 9.60 -2.29
C ASN A 125 8.34 9.97 -1.06
N ALA A 126 7.16 9.40 -0.93
CA ALA A 126 6.28 9.61 0.23
C ALA A 126 6.80 8.85 1.47
N ALA A 127 6.43 9.32 2.67
CA ALA A 127 6.85 8.72 3.93
C ALA A 127 6.56 7.21 3.99
N ASN A 128 5.38 6.80 3.54
CA ASN A 128 4.97 5.39 3.51
C ASN A 128 5.87 4.49 2.65
N THR A 129 6.46 5.02 1.56
CA THR A 129 7.40 4.24 0.73
C THR A 129 8.70 3.97 1.49
N TYR A 130 9.20 4.95 2.24
CA TYR A 130 10.35 4.76 3.13
C TYR A 130 10.03 3.78 4.25
N VAL A 131 8.85 3.87 4.88
CA VAL A 131 8.42 2.90 5.91
C VAL A 131 8.39 1.48 5.34
N ALA A 132 7.82 1.29 4.15
CA ALA A 132 7.70 -0.01 3.53
C ALA A 132 9.07 -0.62 3.17
N ARG A 133 9.98 0.18 2.59
CA ARG A 133 11.34 -0.29 2.28
C ARG A 133 12.16 -0.54 3.55
N GLY A 134 12.05 0.34 4.54
CA GLY A 134 12.66 0.16 5.86
C GLY A 134 12.19 -1.11 6.56
N ALA A 135 10.90 -1.42 6.50
CA ALA A 135 10.35 -2.67 7.01
C ALA A 135 10.92 -3.90 6.25
N ALA A 136 11.10 -3.79 4.93
CA ALA A 136 11.70 -4.87 4.15
C ALA A 136 13.18 -5.08 4.50
N TYR A 137 13.96 -4.02 4.70
CA TYR A 137 15.33 -4.10 5.22
C TYR A 137 15.38 -4.73 6.61
N HIS A 138 14.51 -4.32 7.53
CA HIS A 138 14.42 -4.91 8.87
C HIS A 138 14.10 -6.41 8.81
N LYS A 139 13.12 -6.81 8.00
CA LYS A 139 12.77 -8.24 7.83
C LYS A 139 13.90 -9.06 7.20
N LYS A 140 14.73 -8.45 6.38
CA LYS A 140 15.97 -9.05 5.83
C LYS A 140 17.08 -9.14 6.88
N GLY A 141 16.99 -8.41 8.00
CA GLY A 141 18.03 -8.29 9.04
C GLY A 141 18.99 -7.13 8.82
N ASP A 142 18.80 -6.33 7.78
CA ASP A 142 19.60 -5.13 7.49
C ASP A 142 19.04 -3.92 8.24
N ASN A 143 19.24 -3.92 9.56
CA ASN A 143 18.67 -2.89 10.42
C ASN A 143 19.33 -1.51 10.23
N ALA A 144 20.56 -1.46 9.72
CA ALA A 144 21.21 -0.19 9.44
C ALA A 144 20.49 0.60 8.33
N HIS A 145 20.24 -0.01 7.17
CA HIS A 145 19.48 0.62 6.10
C HIS A 145 17.99 0.83 6.49
N ALA A 146 17.42 -0.07 7.30
CA ALA A 146 16.08 0.12 7.85
C ALA A 146 15.96 1.43 8.64
N ILE A 147 16.91 1.70 9.55
CA ILE A 147 16.93 2.93 10.35
C ILE A 147 17.13 4.17 9.47
N GLU A 148 17.99 4.11 8.45
CA GLU A 148 18.16 5.21 7.49
C GLU A 148 16.86 5.58 6.79
N ASP A 149 16.14 4.61 6.25
CA ASP A 149 14.86 4.83 5.60
C ASP A 149 13.80 5.35 6.57
N LEU A 150 13.71 4.75 7.77
CA LEU A 150 12.73 5.13 8.78
C LEU A 150 13.02 6.52 9.38
N ASN A 151 14.27 6.95 9.41
CA ASN A 151 14.63 8.35 9.71
C ASN A 151 14.07 9.32 8.65
N GLN A 152 14.15 8.95 7.37
CA GLN A 152 13.53 9.77 6.32
C GLN A 152 12.01 9.77 6.42
N ALA A 153 11.39 8.62 6.72
CA ALA A 153 9.95 8.53 6.94
C ALA A 153 9.48 9.47 8.06
N VAL A 154 10.11 9.42 9.24
CA VAL A 154 9.79 10.29 10.38
C VAL A 154 10.04 11.77 10.07
N LYS A 155 11.07 12.08 9.26
CA LYS A 155 11.33 13.45 8.83
C LYS A 155 10.25 13.97 7.88
N LEU A 156 9.68 13.12 7.03
CA LEU A 156 8.62 13.47 6.08
C LEU A 156 7.26 13.54 6.77
N ASP A 157 6.99 12.64 7.72
CA ASP A 157 5.78 12.62 8.52
C ASP A 157 6.10 12.30 9.99
N ALA A 158 6.20 13.34 10.81
CA ALA A 158 6.47 13.24 12.24
C ALA A 158 5.23 12.77 13.06
N HIS A 159 4.09 12.50 12.42
CA HIS A 159 2.87 12.02 13.07
C HIS A 159 2.55 10.56 12.71
N ASP A 160 3.36 9.90 11.91
CA ASP A 160 3.19 8.49 11.58
C ASP A 160 3.68 7.59 12.73
N ALA A 161 2.74 7.11 13.55
CA ALA A 161 3.03 6.14 14.61
C ALA A 161 3.69 4.84 14.09
N THR A 162 3.40 4.46 12.85
CA THR A 162 3.96 3.23 12.23
C THR A 162 5.43 3.40 11.91
N ALA A 163 5.85 4.59 11.48
CA ALA A 163 7.27 4.89 11.21
C ALA A 163 8.10 4.79 12.49
N PHE A 164 7.64 5.40 13.59
CA PHE A 164 8.30 5.28 14.89
C PHE A 164 8.31 3.84 15.39
N PHE A 165 7.20 3.12 15.30
CA PHE A 165 7.14 1.72 15.69
C PHE A 165 8.14 0.86 14.91
N ALA A 166 8.20 1.01 13.60
CA ALA A 166 9.12 0.26 12.74
C ALA A 166 10.59 0.59 13.07
N ARG A 167 10.91 1.88 13.32
CA ARG A 167 12.26 2.30 13.69
C ARG A 167 12.67 1.77 15.06
N GLY A 168 11.76 1.81 16.03
CA GLY A 168 11.96 1.19 17.34
C GLY A 168 12.26 -0.30 17.25
N ALA A 169 11.58 -1.03 16.35
CA ALA A 169 11.85 -2.46 16.11
C ALA A 169 13.25 -2.68 15.50
N ALA A 170 13.68 -1.83 14.58
CA ALA A 170 15.02 -1.91 14.00
C ALA A 170 16.10 -1.57 15.04
N TYR A 171 15.92 -0.55 15.90
CA TYR A 171 16.81 -0.25 17.01
C TYR A 171 16.88 -1.40 18.02
N GLN A 172 15.75 -1.99 18.40
CA GLN A 172 15.70 -3.15 19.27
C GLN A 172 16.51 -4.32 18.70
N ALA A 173 16.39 -4.57 17.39
CA ALA A 173 17.17 -5.63 16.73
C ALA A 173 18.67 -5.37 16.68
N GLN A 174 19.11 -4.10 16.78
CA GLN A 174 20.52 -3.73 16.96
C GLN A 174 20.98 -3.71 18.43
N GLY A 175 20.07 -3.94 19.39
CA GLY A 175 20.36 -3.83 20.80
C GLY A 175 20.37 -2.41 21.36
N GLU A 176 19.96 -1.43 20.56
CA GLU A 176 19.84 -0.03 20.95
C GLU A 176 18.54 0.23 21.72
N ASN A 177 18.46 -0.38 22.92
CA ASN A 177 17.24 -0.47 23.71
C ASN A 177 16.65 0.90 24.11
N ASP A 178 17.50 1.88 24.42
CA ASP A 178 17.04 3.23 24.80
C ASP A 178 16.34 3.94 23.64
N HIS A 179 16.90 3.86 22.42
CA HIS A 179 16.27 4.38 21.22
C HIS A 179 14.95 3.65 20.89
N ALA A 180 14.94 2.32 21.06
CA ALA A 180 13.73 1.53 20.87
C ALA A 180 12.61 1.96 21.83
N ILE A 181 12.89 2.13 23.13
CA ILE A 181 11.92 2.59 24.13
C ILE A 181 11.40 3.99 23.78
N GLN A 182 12.27 4.90 23.35
CA GLN A 182 11.88 6.24 22.94
C GLN A 182 10.92 6.20 21.75
N ASP A 183 11.24 5.44 20.72
CA ASP A 183 10.44 5.35 19.51
C ASP A 183 9.08 4.65 19.76
N TYR A 184 9.06 3.56 20.51
CA TYR A 184 7.80 2.94 20.93
C TYR A 184 6.96 3.88 21.79
N SER A 185 7.58 4.73 22.63
CA SER A 185 6.86 5.70 23.43
C SER A 185 6.22 6.78 22.56
N GLU A 186 6.90 7.22 21.51
CA GLU A 186 6.35 8.17 20.56
C GLU A 186 5.23 7.54 19.71
N ALA A 187 5.39 6.30 19.26
CA ALA A 187 4.33 5.56 18.59
C ALA A 187 3.05 5.45 19.46
N ILE A 188 3.21 5.17 20.76
CA ILE A 188 2.10 5.10 21.72
C ILE A 188 1.50 6.48 21.97
N ARG A 189 2.29 7.54 22.03
CA ARG A 189 1.80 8.92 22.17
C ARG A 189 0.91 9.31 20.99
N LEU A 190 1.34 8.98 19.77
CA LEU A 190 0.61 9.25 18.52
C LEU A 190 -0.62 8.35 18.37
N ALA A 191 -0.51 7.09 18.75
CA ALA A 191 -1.58 6.10 18.68
C ALA A 191 -1.78 5.41 20.04
N PRO A 192 -2.60 5.97 20.97
CA PRO A 192 -2.73 5.48 22.34
C PRO A 192 -3.34 4.09 22.53
N ARG A 193 -3.74 3.44 21.44
CA ARG A 193 -4.22 2.04 21.41
C ARG A 193 -3.34 1.11 20.60
N PHE A 194 -2.10 1.49 20.32
CA PHE A 194 -1.15 0.67 19.58
C PHE A 194 -0.60 -0.46 20.45
N ALA A 195 -1.36 -1.55 20.56
CA ALA A 195 -1.04 -2.68 21.44
C ALA A 195 0.34 -3.29 21.17
N ALA A 196 0.74 -3.45 19.90
CA ALA A 196 2.05 -4.00 19.55
C ALA A 196 3.20 -3.12 20.05
N ALA A 197 3.08 -1.78 19.93
CA ALA A 197 4.10 -0.86 20.44
C ALA A 197 4.24 -0.94 21.98
N MET A 198 3.11 -1.02 22.70
CA MET A 198 3.13 -1.21 24.16
C MET A 198 3.78 -2.53 24.54
N TYR A 199 3.43 -3.61 23.85
CA TYR A 199 3.98 -4.93 24.14
C TYR A 199 5.50 -4.97 23.92
N LEU A 200 5.99 -4.44 22.79
CA LEU A 200 7.42 -4.43 22.51
C LEU A 200 8.17 -3.48 23.45
N ARG A 201 7.63 -2.28 23.75
CA ARG A 201 8.23 -1.40 24.75
C ARG A 201 8.34 -2.08 26.11
N GLY A 202 7.28 -2.75 26.54
CA GLY A 202 7.27 -3.49 27.80
C GLY A 202 8.30 -4.61 27.81
N SER A 203 8.46 -5.32 26.70
CA SER A 203 9.48 -6.38 26.57
C SER A 203 10.90 -5.82 26.66
N VAL A 204 11.17 -4.68 26.01
CA VAL A 204 12.50 -4.04 26.09
C VAL A 204 12.76 -3.48 27.49
N LYS A 205 11.77 -2.86 28.16
CA LYS A 205 11.91 -2.39 29.54
C LYS A 205 12.30 -3.52 30.51
N LYS A 206 11.66 -4.69 30.38
CA LYS A 206 12.03 -5.86 31.18
C LYS A 206 13.46 -6.31 30.89
N LEU A 207 13.87 -6.31 29.63
CA LEU A 207 15.24 -6.64 29.23
C LEU A 207 16.26 -5.68 29.85
N THR A 208 15.90 -4.40 30.06
CA THR A 208 16.77 -3.36 30.64
C THR A 208 16.59 -3.19 32.15
N GLY A 209 15.80 -4.04 32.82
CA GLY A 209 15.66 -4.09 34.28
C GLY A 209 14.48 -3.26 34.83
N ASP A 210 13.66 -2.63 34.01
CA ASP A 210 12.39 -2.01 34.43
C ASP A 210 11.24 -3.04 34.35
N ASP A 211 11.27 -4.04 35.23
CA ASP A 211 10.24 -5.10 35.24
C ASP A 211 8.84 -4.53 35.49
N LYS A 212 8.72 -3.59 36.43
CA LYS A 212 7.43 -3.00 36.81
C LYS A 212 6.81 -2.22 35.64
N GLY A 213 7.58 -1.38 34.99
CA GLY A 213 7.14 -0.62 33.81
C GLY A 213 6.85 -1.54 32.64
N GLY A 214 7.64 -2.59 32.47
CA GLY A 214 7.43 -3.59 31.42
C GLY A 214 6.14 -4.39 31.62
N ASP A 215 5.87 -4.88 32.84
CA ASP A 215 4.63 -5.62 33.14
C ASP A 215 3.38 -4.75 32.99
N ALA A 216 3.46 -3.47 33.34
CA ALA A 216 2.36 -2.52 33.15
C ALA A 216 2.04 -2.33 31.64
N ASP A 217 3.07 -2.12 30.81
CA ASP A 217 2.92 -1.98 29.36
C ASP A 217 2.35 -3.25 28.69
N ILE A 218 2.87 -4.43 29.04
CA ILE A 218 2.40 -5.72 28.51
C ILE A 218 0.94 -5.98 28.93
N THR A 219 0.59 -5.70 30.20
CA THR A 219 -0.78 -5.87 30.70
C THR A 219 -1.75 -4.98 29.91
N ARG A 220 -1.40 -3.71 29.71
CA ARG A 220 -2.21 -2.77 28.94
C ARG A 220 -2.34 -3.18 27.46
N ALA A 221 -1.25 -3.66 26.86
CA ALA A 221 -1.25 -4.17 25.50
C ALA A 221 -2.26 -5.30 25.33
N ARG A 222 -2.25 -6.30 26.24
CA ARG A 222 -3.17 -7.45 26.22
C ARG A 222 -4.62 -7.10 26.54
N GLN A 223 -4.87 -6.01 27.26
CA GLN A 223 -6.25 -5.49 27.45
C GLN A 223 -6.81 -4.91 26.15
N ILE A 224 -5.95 -4.33 25.29
CA ILE A 224 -6.34 -3.76 23.99
C ILE A 224 -6.45 -4.86 22.93
N ASP A 225 -5.47 -5.74 22.87
CA ASP A 225 -5.40 -6.89 21.97
C ASP A 225 -4.94 -8.14 22.74
N PRO A 226 -5.87 -9.06 23.07
CA PRO A 226 -5.54 -10.30 23.79
C PRO A 226 -4.62 -11.27 23.03
N THR A 227 -4.38 -11.03 21.73
CA THR A 227 -3.54 -11.88 20.88
C THR A 227 -2.09 -11.40 20.80
N VAL A 228 -1.81 -10.17 21.27
CA VAL A 228 -0.47 -9.59 21.19
C VAL A 228 0.55 -10.40 21.97
N GLY A 229 1.66 -10.76 21.30
CA GLY A 229 2.76 -11.52 21.90
C GLY A 229 2.51 -13.03 22.02
N LYS A 230 1.56 -13.57 21.23
CA LYS A 230 1.32 -15.02 21.08
C LYS A 230 2.00 -15.55 19.83
#